data_94f8d1eb4bc2b5ae757243610a364c22
#
_entry.id   94f8d1eb4bc2b5ae757243610a364c22
#
_cell.length_a   1.000
_cell.length_b   1.000
_cell.length_c   1.000
_cell.angle_alpha   90.00
_cell.angle_beta   90.00
_cell.angle_gamma   90.00
#
_symmetry.space_group_name_H-M   'P 1'
#
loop_
_entity.id
_entity.type
_entity.pdbx_description
1 polymer ?
#
loop_
_entity_poly.entity_id
_entity_poly.type
_entity_poly.pdbx_seq_one_letter_code
_entity_poly.pdbx_strand_id
1 'polypeptide(L)'
;MAEIAGILASAVGSRIAGKLGELATEEATLQWQFKEDVEDMAEKMKDLEALLHDADERSRRGGSDGQVGRWLTKFKSLAYDVEDVLDELDSADLIKESQSKLKQFFSGNNQLLQRMTIAHNMKNIREETDKLEKLGHTLNLVPHEAHAERSRSNGSSAAITNEGVKTEMVGRDTEKEKIISLLFKNEGIEDISIIPIVGPGGQGKTTLAESVIADKRAGVFDIQAWVHVSKEFDLPRIGRAIIKSINSSVNIDICNMHVIQENLMKELAGRRYLIVLDDLWEEDGKKLVDLQQMLQHGGSGSRIIVTTRNQRVVDKLHTGFLENQRKICTVAESDQIKLGILSRDVCWKMMKQRAVGPDDDQTGLEKIGMQIVDKCGGLPLVVNALGQVMSEIRTVKAWEDIRDTKIYLGPTDQKDTLECLMLSYYHMKLDFKMCFTYLAVFPKGYIMNSGHLIQQWKALGYIHGTKDGQRCINYLLGMSFLHISGSSLVRHLNDMASQDLSMHDLVHDLASLIIANESLVLDCTDKRKWKKTRYCRHAQLINCKNKCKVFKDLPSKIRSLHFRDSGNVQLKAKAFSQSKIILPA
;
A
#
# COMPACT_ATOMS: atom_id res chain seq x y z
N MET A 1 8.17 0.87 -18.38
CA MET A 1 6.70 1.08 -18.23
C MET A 1 5.88 -0.02 -18.90
N ALA A 2 6.24 -0.50 -20.09
CA ALA A 2 5.60 -1.66 -20.69
C ALA A 2 5.85 -2.96 -19.89
N GLU A 3 7.00 -3.06 -19.23
CA GLU A 3 7.44 -4.20 -18.43
C GLU A 3 6.59 -4.44 -17.17
N ILE A 4 6.02 -3.38 -16.59
CA ILE A 4 5.18 -3.46 -15.39
C ILE A 4 3.72 -3.81 -15.75
N ALA A 5 3.30 -3.47 -16.97
CA ALA A 5 1.93 -3.72 -17.43
C ALA A 5 1.58 -5.22 -17.45
N GLY A 6 2.58 -6.10 -17.70
CA GLY A 6 2.38 -7.55 -17.75
C GLY A 6 2.00 -8.17 -16.41
N ILE A 7 2.64 -7.74 -15.34
CA ILE A 7 2.42 -8.32 -14.00
C ILE A 7 0.98 -8.07 -13.53
N LEU A 8 0.46 -6.87 -13.77
CA LEU A 8 -0.92 -6.54 -13.44
C LEU A 8 -1.91 -7.18 -14.43
N ALA A 9 -1.52 -7.33 -15.71
CA ALA A 9 -2.34 -7.99 -16.72
C ALA A 9 -2.64 -9.45 -16.33
N SER A 10 -1.65 -10.20 -15.84
CA SER A 10 -1.86 -11.56 -15.33
C SER A 10 -2.83 -11.60 -14.16
N ALA A 11 -2.70 -10.68 -13.19
CA ALA A 11 -3.60 -10.64 -12.04
C ALA A 11 -5.05 -10.33 -12.43
N VAL A 12 -5.25 -9.37 -13.35
CA VAL A 12 -6.57 -9.00 -13.85
C VAL A 12 -7.16 -10.12 -14.71
N GLY A 13 -6.36 -10.71 -15.60
CA GLY A 13 -6.80 -11.78 -16.50
C GLY A 13 -7.28 -13.01 -15.75
N SER A 14 -6.50 -13.54 -14.81
CA SER A 14 -6.86 -14.73 -14.04
C SER A 14 -8.10 -14.50 -13.16
N ARG A 15 -8.28 -13.30 -12.59
CA ARG A 15 -9.48 -12.97 -11.84
C ARG A 15 -10.73 -12.97 -12.72
N ILE A 16 -10.64 -12.42 -13.92
CA ILE A 16 -11.76 -12.33 -14.84
C ILE A 16 -12.09 -13.71 -15.44
N ALA A 17 -11.10 -14.50 -15.79
CA ALA A 17 -11.29 -15.88 -16.24
C ALA A 17 -11.96 -16.73 -15.15
N GLY A 18 -11.58 -16.56 -13.88
CA GLY A 18 -12.25 -17.18 -12.73
C GLY A 18 -13.72 -16.78 -12.63
N LYS A 19 -14.02 -15.47 -12.66
CA LYS A 19 -15.40 -14.94 -12.59
C LYS A 19 -16.27 -15.40 -13.76
N LEU A 20 -15.72 -15.44 -14.97
CA LEU A 20 -16.40 -15.97 -16.15
C LEU A 20 -16.71 -17.47 -16.00
N GLY A 21 -15.75 -18.25 -15.49
CA GLY A 21 -15.92 -19.68 -15.23
C GLY A 21 -17.02 -19.96 -14.20
N GLU A 22 -17.11 -19.18 -13.13
CA GLU A 22 -18.17 -19.26 -12.12
C GLU A 22 -19.54 -18.98 -12.75
N LEU A 23 -19.66 -17.88 -13.50
CA LEU A 23 -20.92 -17.50 -14.17
C LEU A 23 -21.36 -18.51 -15.24
N ALA A 24 -20.42 -19.12 -15.97
CA ALA A 24 -20.72 -20.16 -16.96
C ALA A 24 -21.27 -21.45 -16.32
N THR A 25 -20.93 -21.70 -15.05
CA THR A 25 -21.38 -22.90 -14.31
C THR A 25 -22.67 -22.67 -13.50
N GLU A 26 -23.04 -21.44 -13.19
CA GLU A 26 -24.27 -21.11 -12.47
C GLU A 26 -25.50 -21.22 -13.37
N GLU A 27 -26.22 -22.35 -13.27
CA GLU A 27 -27.42 -22.63 -14.08
C GLU A 27 -28.59 -21.65 -13.86
N ALA A 28 -28.58 -20.86 -12.78
CA ALA A 28 -29.77 -20.17 -12.29
C ALA A 28 -29.89 -18.69 -12.70
N THR A 29 -28.83 -18.03 -13.14
CA THR A 29 -28.80 -16.56 -13.20
C THR A 29 -28.70 -15.95 -14.59
N LEU A 30 -28.15 -16.64 -15.57
CA LEU A 30 -28.03 -16.08 -16.91
C LEU A 30 -29.31 -16.33 -17.72
N GLN A 31 -29.92 -15.27 -18.25
CA GLN A 31 -30.92 -15.42 -19.30
C GLN A 31 -30.31 -16.22 -20.45
N TRP A 32 -30.96 -17.25 -20.90
CA TRP A 32 -30.58 -18.13 -22.01
C TRP A 32 -29.94 -17.42 -23.22
N GLN A 33 -30.24 -16.14 -23.39
CA GLN A 33 -29.79 -15.32 -24.52
C GLN A 33 -28.31 -14.91 -24.45
N PHE A 34 -27.66 -14.92 -23.26
CA PHE A 34 -26.28 -14.51 -23.09
C PHE A 34 -25.36 -15.64 -22.63
N LYS A 35 -25.88 -16.82 -22.35
CA LYS A 35 -25.12 -17.95 -21.82
C LYS A 35 -24.03 -18.38 -22.80
N GLU A 36 -24.37 -18.58 -24.06
CA GLU A 36 -23.42 -18.96 -25.13
C GLU A 36 -22.33 -17.89 -25.31
N ASP A 37 -22.71 -16.60 -25.26
CA ASP A 37 -21.74 -15.50 -25.37
C ASP A 37 -20.77 -15.44 -24.18
N VAL A 38 -21.21 -15.75 -22.97
CA VAL A 38 -20.38 -15.81 -21.75
C VAL A 38 -19.46 -17.03 -21.80
N GLU A 39 -19.94 -18.19 -22.21
CA GLU A 39 -19.17 -19.42 -22.38
C GLU A 39 -18.05 -19.24 -23.42
N ASP A 40 -18.37 -18.69 -24.60
CA ASP A 40 -17.38 -18.38 -25.65
C ASP A 40 -16.34 -17.36 -25.15
N MET A 41 -16.77 -16.36 -24.40
CA MET A 41 -15.88 -15.36 -23.83
C MET A 41 -14.96 -15.99 -22.76
N ALA A 42 -15.47 -16.93 -21.95
CA ALA A 42 -14.68 -17.65 -20.97
C ALA A 42 -13.59 -18.52 -21.61
N GLU A 43 -13.92 -19.24 -22.68
CA GLU A 43 -12.97 -20.06 -23.45
C GLU A 43 -11.87 -19.20 -24.06
N LYS A 44 -12.23 -18.13 -24.78
CA LYS A 44 -11.27 -17.21 -25.38
C LYS A 44 -10.38 -16.48 -24.39
N MET A 45 -10.93 -16.08 -23.24
CA MET A 45 -10.11 -15.46 -22.19
C MET A 45 -9.11 -16.45 -21.60
N LYS A 46 -9.45 -17.74 -21.50
CA LYS A 46 -8.55 -18.80 -21.07
C LYS A 46 -7.41 -19.02 -22.08
N ASP A 47 -7.70 -18.98 -23.38
CA ASP A 47 -6.68 -19.10 -24.43
C ASP A 47 -5.70 -17.92 -24.39
N LEU A 48 -6.21 -16.71 -24.20
CA LEU A 48 -5.37 -15.53 -24.01
C LEU A 48 -4.56 -15.60 -22.70
N GLU A 49 -5.10 -16.15 -21.62
CA GLU A 49 -4.40 -16.36 -20.36
C GLU A 49 -3.21 -17.34 -20.55
N ALA A 50 -3.36 -18.38 -21.38
CA ALA A 50 -2.28 -19.29 -21.70
C ALA A 50 -1.08 -18.58 -22.37
N LEU A 51 -1.30 -17.51 -23.14
CA LEU A 51 -0.27 -16.71 -23.78
C LEU A 51 0.39 -15.69 -22.82
N LEU A 52 -0.30 -15.33 -21.74
CA LEU A 52 0.16 -14.30 -20.79
C LEU A 52 1.47 -14.65 -20.11
N HIS A 53 1.67 -15.92 -19.77
CA HIS A 53 2.88 -16.36 -19.07
C HIS A 53 4.14 -16.06 -19.88
N ASP A 54 4.15 -16.44 -21.15
CA ASP A 54 5.30 -16.19 -22.04
C ASP A 54 5.47 -14.68 -22.32
N ALA A 55 4.37 -13.97 -22.54
CA ALA A 55 4.39 -12.52 -22.76
C ALA A 55 4.97 -11.77 -21.55
N ASP A 56 4.55 -12.14 -20.33
CA ASP A 56 5.03 -11.55 -19.10
C ASP A 56 6.53 -11.87 -18.87
N GLU A 57 6.94 -13.11 -19.11
CA GLU A 57 8.33 -13.51 -18.98
C GLU A 57 9.25 -12.75 -19.98
N ARG A 58 8.84 -12.62 -21.24
CA ARG A 58 9.59 -11.84 -22.24
C ARG A 58 9.66 -10.37 -21.90
N SER A 59 8.55 -9.81 -21.43
CA SER A 59 8.50 -8.41 -20.98
C SER A 59 9.48 -8.13 -19.83
N ARG A 60 9.63 -9.07 -18.88
CA ARG A 60 10.52 -8.94 -17.71
C ARG A 60 12.01 -9.08 -18.03
N ARG A 61 12.36 -9.86 -19.03
CA ARG A 61 13.77 -10.09 -19.40
C ARG A 61 14.45 -8.87 -20.02
N GLY A 62 13.76 -7.74 -20.15
CA GLY A 62 14.36 -6.48 -20.65
C GLY A 62 14.71 -6.52 -22.13
N GLY A 63 14.16 -7.46 -22.87
CA GLY A 63 14.24 -7.46 -24.33
C GLY A 63 13.41 -6.29 -24.87
N SER A 64 13.96 -5.54 -25.82
CA SER A 64 13.37 -4.34 -26.45
C SER A 64 12.06 -4.59 -27.22
N ASP A 65 11.30 -5.61 -26.87
CA ASP A 65 10.07 -5.97 -27.56
C ASP A 65 8.89 -5.13 -27.07
N GLY A 66 8.93 -3.85 -27.46
CA GLY A 66 7.81 -2.92 -27.20
C GLY A 66 6.49 -3.39 -27.79
N GLN A 67 6.48 -4.47 -28.61
CA GLN A 67 5.28 -5.09 -29.14
C GLN A 67 4.61 -5.98 -28.11
N VAL A 68 5.37 -6.79 -27.38
CA VAL A 68 4.86 -7.61 -26.27
C VAL A 68 4.27 -6.73 -25.16
N GLY A 69 4.94 -5.65 -24.78
CA GLY A 69 4.41 -4.69 -23.80
C GLY A 69 3.10 -4.03 -24.27
N ARG A 70 2.97 -3.72 -25.57
CA ARG A 70 1.71 -3.23 -26.16
C ARG A 70 0.62 -4.29 -26.15
N TRP A 71 0.96 -5.55 -26.42
CA TRP A 71 0.04 -6.68 -26.33
C TRP A 71 -0.51 -6.84 -24.92
N LEU A 72 0.35 -6.85 -23.90
CA LEU A 72 -0.03 -6.91 -22.49
C LEU A 72 -0.93 -5.75 -22.06
N THR A 73 -0.65 -4.54 -22.56
CA THR A 73 -1.51 -3.37 -22.29
C THR A 73 -2.90 -3.51 -22.91
N LYS A 74 -2.97 -4.04 -24.15
CA LYS A 74 -4.26 -4.30 -24.81
C LYS A 74 -5.03 -5.42 -24.12
N PHE A 75 -4.34 -6.51 -23.74
CA PHE A 75 -4.96 -7.60 -22.99
C PHE A 75 -5.58 -7.08 -21.69
N LYS A 76 -4.83 -6.31 -20.91
CA LYS A 76 -5.34 -5.71 -19.66
C LYS A 76 -6.58 -4.83 -19.91
N SER A 77 -6.56 -4.04 -20.99
CA SER A 77 -7.71 -3.22 -21.37
C SER A 77 -8.94 -4.06 -21.70
N LEU A 78 -8.75 -5.11 -22.50
CA LEU A 78 -9.80 -6.06 -22.87
C LEU A 78 -10.37 -6.75 -21.62
N ALA A 79 -9.53 -7.20 -20.73
CA ALA A 79 -9.93 -7.82 -19.48
C ALA A 79 -10.81 -6.88 -18.63
N TYR A 80 -10.47 -5.59 -18.56
CA TYR A 80 -11.33 -4.61 -17.90
C TYR A 80 -12.67 -4.37 -18.64
N ASP A 81 -12.68 -4.43 -19.96
CA ASP A 81 -13.91 -4.31 -20.73
C ASP A 81 -14.85 -5.51 -20.46
N VAL A 82 -14.28 -6.71 -20.34
CA VAL A 82 -15.01 -7.92 -19.90
C VAL A 82 -15.58 -7.74 -18.50
N GLU A 83 -14.76 -7.25 -17.55
CA GLU A 83 -15.22 -7.00 -16.18
C GLU A 83 -16.39 -6.02 -16.13
N ASP A 84 -16.35 -4.94 -16.94
CA ASP A 84 -17.42 -3.95 -16.98
C ASP A 84 -18.74 -4.59 -17.47
N VAL A 85 -18.68 -5.48 -18.46
CA VAL A 85 -19.89 -6.20 -18.96
C VAL A 85 -20.41 -7.18 -17.93
N LEU A 86 -19.55 -7.94 -17.26
CA LEU A 86 -19.97 -8.85 -16.18
C LEU A 86 -20.69 -8.11 -15.06
N ASP A 87 -20.18 -6.96 -14.67
CA ASP A 87 -20.83 -6.12 -13.66
C ASP A 87 -22.17 -5.51 -14.14
N GLU A 88 -22.31 -5.24 -15.44
CA GLU A 88 -23.60 -4.84 -16.02
C GLU A 88 -24.62 -5.99 -15.96
N LEU A 89 -24.19 -7.24 -16.22
CA LEU A 89 -25.01 -8.44 -16.10
C LEU A 89 -25.47 -8.67 -14.67
N ASP A 90 -24.55 -8.67 -13.70
CA ASP A 90 -24.85 -8.83 -12.27
C ASP A 90 -25.87 -7.77 -11.78
N SER A 91 -25.71 -6.53 -12.26
CA SER A 91 -26.61 -5.43 -11.91
C SER A 91 -28.01 -5.62 -12.49
N ALA A 92 -28.12 -6.17 -13.69
CA ALA A 92 -29.39 -6.42 -14.33
C ALA A 92 -30.19 -7.51 -13.60
N ASP A 93 -29.52 -8.52 -13.05
CA ASP A 93 -30.16 -9.60 -12.29
C ASP A 93 -30.61 -9.15 -10.90
N LEU A 94 -29.79 -8.36 -10.18
CA LEU A 94 -30.17 -7.75 -8.90
C LEU A 94 -31.39 -6.83 -9.01
N ILE A 95 -31.53 -6.12 -10.13
CA ILE A 95 -32.72 -5.28 -10.41
C ILE A 95 -33.96 -6.14 -10.57
N LYS A 96 -33.87 -7.34 -11.15
CA LYS A 96 -35.04 -8.26 -11.28
C LYS A 96 -35.50 -8.80 -9.94
N GLU A 97 -34.55 -9.21 -9.05
CA GLU A 97 -34.90 -9.73 -7.72
C GLU A 97 -35.57 -8.66 -6.84
N SER A 98 -35.16 -7.40 -6.98
CA SER A 98 -35.75 -6.28 -6.24
C SER A 98 -37.09 -5.77 -6.80
N GLN A 99 -37.43 -6.10 -8.02
CA GLN A 99 -38.66 -5.62 -8.73
C GLN A 99 -39.96 -6.14 -8.15
N SER A 100 -39.97 -7.10 -7.23
CA SER A 100 -41.19 -7.47 -6.50
C SER A 100 -41.75 -6.30 -5.66
N LYS A 101 -40.96 -5.26 -5.35
CA LYS A 101 -41.37 -4.09 -4.56
C LYS A 101 -41.30 -2.73 -5.27
N LEU A 102 -40.69 -2.64 -6.47
CA LEU A 102 -40.42 -1.34 -7.13
C LEU A 102 -40.93 -1.26 -8.59
N LYS A 103 -42.03 -1.96 -8.90
CA LYS A 103 -42.62 -1.99 -10.27
C LYS A 103 -43.03 -0.64 -10.91
N GLN A 104 -42.84 0.47 -10.22
CA GLN A 104 -43.32 1.78 -10.67
C GLN A 104 -42.24 2.71 -11.29
N PHE A 105 -40.97 2.36 -11.28
CA PHE A 105 -39.92 3.33 -11.66
C PHE A 105 -39.14 3.01 -12.94
N PHE A 106 -39.27 1.84 -13.56
CA PHE A 106 -38.51 1.52 -14.76
C PHE A 106 -39.45 1.22 -15.95
N SER A 107 -39.48 2.16 -16.87
CA SER A 107 -40.16 2.01 -18.17
C SER A 107 -39.49 0.87 -18.96
N GLY A 108 -40.29 -0.01 -19.62
CA GLY A 108 -39.79 -1.14 -20.40
C GLY A 108 -38.76 -0.81 -21.50
N ASN A 109 -38.73 0.45 -21.95
CA ASN A 109 -37.73 0.93 -22.90
C ASN A 109 -36.30 0.94 -22.36
N ASN A 110 -36.10 1.16 -21.05
CA ASN A 110 -34.74 1.17 -20.44
C ASN A 110 -34.13 -0.24 -20.40
N GLN A 111 -34.91 -1.28 -20.18
CA GLN A 111 -34.40 -2.67 -20.13
C GLN A 111 -33.97 -3.17 -21.52
N LEU A 112 -34.72 -2.83 -22.55
CA LEU A 112 -34.37 -3.18 -23.94
C LEU A 112 -33.08 -2.47 -24.38
N LEU A 113 -32.94 -1.18 -24.07
CA LEU A 113 -31.72 -0.43 -24.36
C LEU A 113 -30.50 -0.99 -23.61
N GLN A 114 -30.65 -1.37 -22.35
CA GLN A 114 -29.59 -1.97 -21.57
C GLN A 114 -29.13 -3.31 -22.13
N ARG A 115 -30.07 -4.19 -22.50
CA ARG A 115 -29.80 -5.47 -23.17
C ARG A 115 -29.08 -5.29 -24.51
N MET A 116 -29.52 -4.34 -25.32
CA MET A 116 -28.86 -4.02 -26.59
C MET A 116 -27.44 -3.51 -26.39
N THR A 117 -27.22 -2.73 -25.35
CA THR A 117 -25.87 -2.22 -24.99
C THR A 117 -24.97 -3.37 -24.56
N ILE A 118 -25.44 -4.27 -23.69
CA ILE A 118 -24.70 -5.46 -23.25
C ILE A 118 -24.33 -6.34 -24.45
N ALA A 119 -25.30 -6.68 -25.30
CA ALA A 119 -25.06 -7.50 -26.50
C ALA A 119 -24.03 -6.85 -27.45
N HIS A 120 -24.14 -5.54 -27.65
CA HIS A 120 -23.16 -4.79 -28.46
C HIS A 120 -21.76 -4.81 -27.84
N ASN A 121 -21.66 -4.62 -26.53
CA ASN A 121 -20.38 -4.66 -25.81
C ASN A 121 -19.76 -6.07 -25.88
N MET A 122 -20.55 -7.14 -25.70
CA MET A 122 -20.09 -8.53 -25.84
C MET A 122 -19.56 -8.82 -27.24
N LYS A 123 -20.26 -8.38 -28.28
CA LYS A 123 -19.77 -8.52 -29.66
C LYS A 123 -18.45 -7.79 -29.89
N ASN A 124 -18.32 -6.56 -29.41
CA ASN A 124 -17.07 -5.80 -29.54
C ASN A 124 -15.91 -6.48 -28.79
N ILE A 125 -16.17 -7.01 -27.61
CA ILE A 125 -15.19 -7.76 -26.82
C ILE A 125 -14.71 -8.99 -27.60
N ARG A 126 -15.62 -9.76 -28.18
CA ARG A 126 -15.30 -10.93 -29.01
C ARG A 126 -14.37 -10.56 -30.17
N GLU A 127 -14.71 -9.51 -30.91
CA GLU A 127 -13.88 -9.02 -32.02
C GLU A 127 -12.47 -8.58 -31.58
N GLU A 128 -12.37 -7.91 -30.42
CA GLU A 128 -11.07 -7.48 -29.87
C GLU A 128 -10.27 -8.66 -29.32
N THR A 129 -10.92 -9.69 -28.76
CA THR A 129 -10.29 -10.93 -28.31
C THR A 129 -9.66 -11.67 -29.48
N ASP A 130 -10.40 -11.86 -30.58
CA ASP A 130 -9.89 -12.51 -31.80
C ASP A 130 -8.68 -11.76 -32.41
N LYS A 131 -8.72 -10.42 -32.38
CA LYS A 131 -7.58 -9.59 -32.85
C LYS A 131 -6.36 -9.75 -31.96
N LEU A 132 -6.57 -9.83 -30.65
CA LEU A 132 -5.50 -9.94 -29.67
C LEU A 132 -4.85 -11.32 -29.70
N GLU A 133 -5.62 -12.37 -29.88
CA GLU A 133 -5.14 -13.75 -30.07
C GLU A 133 -4.26 -13.86 -31.33
N LYS A 134 -4.77 -13.38 -32.48
CA LYS A 134 -3.98 -13.32 -33.73
C LYS A 134 -2.69 -12.54 -33.57
N LEU A 135 -2.71 -11.45 -32.84
CA LEU A 135 -1.51 -10.66 -32.55
C LEU A 135 -0.54 -11.44 -31.65
N GLY A 136 -1.02 -12.19 -30.67
CA GLY A 136 -0.22 -13.07 -29.82
C GLY A 136 0.51 -14.13 -30.64
N HIS A 137 -0.18 -14.79 -31.55
CA HIS A 137 0.42 -15.75 -32.49
C HIS A 137 1.44 -15.09 -33.44
N THR A 138 1.16 -13.87 -33.92
CA THR A 138 2.12 -13.11 -34.76
C THR A 138 3.39 -12.76 -33.98
N LEU A 139 3.29 -12.56 -32.68
CA LEU A 139 4.43 -12.34 -31.80
C LEU A 139 5.15 -13.63 -31.36
N ASN A 140 4.70 -14.79 -31.88
CA ASN A 140 5.19 -16.12 -31.50
C ASN A 140 5.15 -16.34 -29.98
N LEU A 141 4.06 -15.89 -29.33
CA LEU A 141 3.83 -16.21 -27.93
C LEU A 141 3.47 -17.69 -27.81
N VAL A 142 4.10 -18.37 -26.85
CA VAL A 142 3.94 -19.81 -26.62
C VAL A 142 2.87 -20.03 -25.57
N PRO A 143 1.80 -20.78 -25.87
CA PRO A 143 0.81 -21.11 -24.86
C PRO A 143 1.44 -22.01 -23.79
N HIS A 144 1.32 -21.64 -22.54
CA HIS A 144 1.60 -22.50 -21.41
C HIS A 144 0.27 -23.03 -20.86
N GLU A 145 0.15 -24.34 -20.74
CA GLU A 145 -0.97 -24.90 -19.98
C GLU A 145 -0.95 -24.29 -18.59
N ALA A 146 -2.02 -23.58 -18.24
CA ALA A 146 -2.17 -23.03 -16.92
C ALA A 146 -2.05 -24.20 -15.93
N HIS A 147 -0.97 -24.23 -15.16
CA HIS A 147 -0.87 -25.13 -14.04
C HIS A 147 -2.00 -24.79 -13.08
N ALA A 148 -3.10 -25.53 -13.20
CA ALA A 148 -4.24 -25.49 -12.28
C ALA A 148 -3.84 -25.80 -10.83
N GLU A 149 -2.58 -26.10 -10.58
CA GLU A 149 -2.00 -26.32 -9.26
C GLU A 149 -1.80 -25.05 -8.41
N ARG A 150 -1.80 -23.84 -9.02
CA ARG A 150 -1.67 -22.59 -8.23
C ARG A 150 -2.94 -22.19 -7.48
N SER A 151 -4.11 -22.73 -7.87
CA SER A 151 -5.41 -22.43 -7.23
C SER A 151 -5.95 -23.54 -6.34
N ARG A 152 -5.33 -24.71 -6.28
CA ARG A 152 -5.82 -25.89 -5.53
C ARG A 152 -4.96 -26.32 -4.35
N SER A 153 -4.11 -25.51 -3.81
CA SER A 153 -3.63 -25.77 -2.46
C SER A 153 -4.69 -25.36 -1.42
N ASN A 154 -5.84 -26.02 -1.47
CA ASN A 154 -6.66 -26.27 -0.28
C ASN A 154 -5.93 -27.30 0.59
N GLY A 155 -4.65 -27.09 0.85
CA GLY A 155 -3.89 -27.77 1.88
C GLY A 155 -4.02 -26.92 3.14
N SER A 156 -4.72 -27.48 4.12
CA SER A 156 -4.77 -27.12 5.54
C SER A 156 -4.00 -25.81 5.84
N SER A 157 -4.74 -24.71 5.91
CA SER A 157 -4.29 -23.54 6.64
C SER A 157 -3.92 -24.03 8.03
N ALA A 158 -2.64 -24.25 8.27
CA ALA A 158 -2.14 -24.15 9.62
C ALA A 158 -2.65 -22.76 10.07
N ALA A 159 -3.60 -22.78 10.98
CA ALA A 159 -4.13 -21.59 11.58
C ALA A 159 -2.91 -20.77 11.99
N ILE A 160 -2.66 -19.66 11.30
CA ILE A 160 -1.80 -18.61 11.84
C ILE A 160 -2.55 -18.19 13.09
N THR A 161 -2.17 -18.82 14.21
CA THR A 161 -2.65 -18.43 15.52
C THR A 161 -2.36 -16.95 15.64
N ASN A 162 -3.41 -16.16 15.78
CA ASN A 162 -3.42 -14.71 16.00
C ASN A 162 -2.83 -14.33 17.38
N GLU A 163 -1.81 -15.01 17.81
CA GLU A 163 -0.89 -14.43 18.77
C GLU A 163 -0.06 -13.44 17.96
N GLY A 164 -0.33 -12.15 18.17
CA GLY A 164 0.39 -11.07 17.54
C GLY A 164 1.87 -11.36 17.65
N VAL A 165 2.46 -11.78 16.53
CA VAL A 165 3.89 -11.99 16.43
C VAL A 165 4.49 -10.61 16.67
N LYS A 166 4.81 -10.31 17.93
CA LYS A 166 5.84 -9.34 18.27
C LYS A 166 7.09 -9.89 17.60
N THR A 167 7.31 -9.50 16.36
CA THR A 167 8.54 -9.80 15.67
C THR A 167 9.62 -9.09 16.47
N GLU A 168 10.35 -9.86 17.29
CA GLU A 168 11.55 -9.34 17.92
C GLU A 168 12.41 -8.75 16.83
N MET A 169 12.83 -7.51 17.03
CA MET A 169 13.69 -6.84 16.08
C MET A 169 15.02 -7.58 16.01
N VAL A 170 15.38 -8.07 14.83
CA VAL A 170 16.58 -8.87 14.62
C VAL A 170 17.70 -7.99 14.06
N GLY A 171 18.89 -8.07 14.65
CA GLY A 171 20.13 -7.51 14.09
C GLY A 171 20.31 -6.00 14.25
N ARG A 172 19.62 -5.38 15.21
CA ARG A 172 19.78 -3.97 15.58
C ARG A 172 19.96 -3.79 17.11
N ASP A 173 20.38 -4.84 17.77
CA ASP A 173 20.53 -4.83 19.24
C ASP A 173 21.57 -3.80 19.69
N THR A 174 22.68 -3.69 18.96
CA THR A 174 23.75 -2.71 19.24
C THR A 174 23.26 -1.28 19.11
N GLU A 175 22.55 -0.96 18.04
CA GLU A 175 21.98 0.37 17.80
C GLU A 175 20.89 0.68 18.83
N LYS A 176 20.05 -0.28 19.18
CA LYS A 176 19.04 -0.15 20.24
C LYS A 176 19.69 0.18 21.58
N GLU A 177 20.66 -0.60 22.02
CA GLU A 177 21.35 -0.36 23.28
C GLU A 177 22.08 0.98 23.28
N LYS A 178 22.67 1.40 22.16
CA LYS A 178 23.26 2.72 22.04
C LYS A 178 22.21 3.82 22.24
N ILE A 179 21.03 3.72 21.60
CA ILE A 179 19.95 4.70 21.79
C ILE A 179 19.48 4.70 23.25
N ILE A 180 19.25 3.52 23.84
CA ILE A 180 18.86 3.42 25.25
C ILE A 180 19.92 4.08 26.15
N SER A 181 21.21 3.85 25.92
CA SER A 181 22.26 4.52 26.70
C SER A 181 22.22 6.05 26.57
N LEU A 182 21.90 6.57 25.37
CA LEU A 182 21.74 8.00 25.11
C LEU A 182 20.49 8.60 25.80
N LEU A 183 19.41 7.82 25.95
CA LEU A 183 18.22 8.27 26.69
C LEU A 183 18.54 8.61 28.16
N PHE A 184 19.53 7.94 28.73
CA PHE A 184 19.94 8.08 30.16
C PHE A 184 21.26 8.83 30.35
N LYS A 185 21.87 9.32 29.28
CA LYS A 185 23.11 10.07 29.35
C LYS A 185 22.88 11.40 30.11
N ASN A 186 23.56 11.58 31.22
CA ASN A 186 23.48 12.78 32.03
C ASN A 186 24.47 13.84 31.49
N GLU A 187 24.10 14.54 30.43
CA GLU A 187 24.83 15.72 29.95
C GLU A 187 24.05 16.96 30.35
N GLY A 188 24.67 17.80 31.23
CA GLY A 188 24.17 19.13 31.62
C GLY A 188 22.70 19.14 32.10
N ILE A 189 22.47 19.48 33.31
CA ILE A 189 21.23 19.28 34.07
C ILE A 189 19.96 19.90 33.44
N GLU A 190 20.06 20.64 32.34
CA GLU A 190 18.94 21.42 31.79
C GLU A 190 18.61 21.17 30.31
N ASP A 191 19.34 20.30 29.59
CA ASP A 191 19.21 20.22 28.13
C ASP A 191 18.29 19.11 27.64
N ILE A 192 17.36 19.46 26.73
CA ILE A 192 16.59 18.54 25.91
C ILE A 192 17.50 18.05 24.77
N SER A 193 17.71 16.74 24.63
CA SER A 193 18.57 16.18 23.58
C SER A 193 17.75 15.55 22.46
N ILE A 194 18.25 15.73 21.23
CA ILE A 194 17.71 15.07 20.04
C ILE A 194 18.64 13.93 19.66
N ILE A 195 18.10 12.74 19.45
CA ILE A 195 18.79 11.53 19.00
C ILE A 195 18.34 11.21 17.58
N PRO A 196 19.12 11.57 16.54
CA PRO A 196 18.74 11.28 15.17
C PRO A 196 19.11 9.86 14.75
N ILE A 197 18.16 9.17 14.12
CA ILE A 197 18.33 7.88 13.45
C ILE A 197 18.28 8.11 11.96
N VAL A 198 19.39 7.92 11.26
CA VAL A 198 19.53 8.22 9.84
C VAL A 198 19.81 6.96 9.04
N GLY A 199 19.21 6.88 7.86
CA GLY A 199 19.49 5.81 6.90
C GLY A 199 18.46 5.77 5.76
N PRO A 200 18.77 5.13 4.65
CA PRO A 200 17.85 4.95 3.53
C PRO A 200 16.50 4.35 3.92
N GLY A 201 15.53 4.42 3.00
CA GLY A 201 14.23 3.78 3.18
C GLY A 201 14.36 2.26 3.36
N GLY A 202 13.49 1.66 4.16
CA GLY A 202 13.44 0.21 4.35
C GLY A 202 14.51 -0.40 5.26
N GLN A 203 15.38 0.42 5.89
CA GLN A 203 16.43 -0.06 6.82
C GLN A 203 15.95 -0.29 8.26
N GLY A 204 14.67 -0.01 8.56
CA GLY A 204 14.10 -0.29 9.87
C GLY A 204 14.29 0.83 10.91
N LYS A 205 14.44 2.10 10.49
CA LYS A 205 14.52 3.26 11.40
C LYS A 205 13.32 3.37 12.32
N THR A 206 12.12 3.36 11.75
CA THR A 206 10.84 3.40 12.47
C THR A 206 10.73 2.23 13.43
N THR A 207 11.01 1.01 12.99
CA THR A 207 10.98 -0.20 13.82
C THR A 207 11.97 -0.13 14.99
N LEU A 208 13.16 0.44 14.75
CA LEU A 208 14.15 0.66 15.82
C LEU A 208 13.62 1.66 16.86
N ALA A 209 13.06 2.79 16.41
CA ALA A 209 12.45 3.77 17.32
C ALA A 209 11.26 3.18 18.10
N GLU A 210 10.40 2.37 17.45
CA GLU A 210 9.31 1.62 18.11
C GLU A 210 9.85 0.67 19.18
N SER A 211 10.94 -0.06 18.89
CA SER A 211 11.53 -0.99 19.84
C SER A 211 12.13 -0.29 21.06
N VAL A 212 12.59 0.95 20.89
CA VAL A 212 13.15 1.78 21.97
C VAL A 212 12.04 2.34 22.85
N ILE A 213 10.96 2.90 22.27
CA ILE A 213 9.86 3.46 23.07
C ILE A 213 9.09 2.36 23.81
N ALA A 214 9.03 1.15 23.25
CA ALA A 214 8.41 -0.02 23.88
C ALA A 214 9.30 -0.71 24.93
N ASP A 215 10.55 -0.31 25.06
CA ASP A 215 11.47 -0.87 26.06
C ASP A 215 11.03 -0.47 27.47
N LYS A 216 11.06 -1.42 28.41
CA LYS A 216 10.65 -1.18 29.80
C LYS A 216 11.41 -0.02 30.45
N ARG A 217 12.67 0.18 30.08
CA ARG A 217 13.52 1.27 30.58
C ARG A 217 13.00 2.65 30.16
N ALA A 218 12.33 2.76 29.00
CA ALA A 218 11.71 4.01 28.56
C ALA A 218 10.48 4.40 29.39
N GLY A 219 9.94 3.50 30.21
CA GLY A 219 8.81 3.78 31.10
C GLY A 219 9.05 4.81 32.21
N VAL A 220 10.27 5.30 32.36
CA VAL A 220 10.62 6.38 33.32
C VAL A 220 10.25 7.78 32.82
N PHE A 221 9.90 7.93 31.55
CA PHE A 221 9.42 9.20 31.01
C PHE A 221 7.95 9.40 31.36
N ASP A 222 7.62 10.59 31.89
CA ASP A 222 6.24 10.95 32.29
C ASP A 222 5.29 11.02 31.08
N ILE A 223 5.87 11.33 29.90
CA ILE A 223 5.16 11.46 28.66
C ILE A 223 5.90 10.66 27.58
N GLN A 224 5.15 9.84 26.87
CA GLN A 224 5.62 9.21 25.62
C GLN A 224 4.68 9.59 24.48
N ALA A 225 5.22 10.16 23.41
CA ALA A 225 4.43 10.57 22.26
C ALA A 225 5.11 10.10 20.95
N TRP A 226 4.27 9.69 20.00
CA TRP A 226 4.69 9.30 18.66
C TRP A 226 3.99 10.15 17.61
N VAL A 227 4.75 10.80 16.74
CA VAL A 227 4.23 11.61 15.64
C VAL A 227 4.92 11.26 14.35
N HIS A 228 4.15 10.81 13.37
CA HIS A 228 4.63 10.68 12.00
C HIS A 228 4.57 12.05 11.30
N VAL A 229 5.73 12.50 10.81
CA VAL A 229 5.88 13.79 10.14
C VAL A 229 5.70 13.58 8.63
N SER A 230 4.65 14.19 8.06
CA SER A 230 4.41 14.11 6.62
C SER A 230 5.45 14.89 5.81
N LYS A 231 5.59 14.59 4.50
CA LYS A 231 6.46 15.36 3.59
C LYS A 231 6.10 16.85 3.54
N GLU A 232 4.82 17.17 3.63
CA GLU A 232 4.35 18.55 3.79
C GLU A 232 4.51 18.91 5.27
N PHE A 233 5.60 19.64 5.57
CA PHE A 233 5.89 20.07 6.93
C PHE A 233 4.89 21.13 7.38
N ASP A 234 4.05 20.77 8.33
CA ASP A 234 3.02 21.62 8.93
C ASP A 234 3.19 21.61 10.46
N LEU A 235 3.82 22.65 10.98
CA LEU A 235 4.11 22.80 12.41
C LEU A 235 2.85 22.76 13.28
N PRO A 236 1.74 23.48 12.94
CA PRO A 236 0.46 23.33 13.64
C PRO A 236 -0.05 21.89 13.69
N ARG A 237 0.06 21.13 12.60
CA ARG A 237 -0.37 19.73 12.55
C ARG A 237 0.48 18.85 13.45
N ILE A 238 1.79 19.05 13.46
CA ILE A 238 2.72 18.32 14.34
C ILE A 238 2.37 18.61 15.80
N GLY A 239 2.20 19.88 16.17
CA GLY A 239 1.84 20.26 17.53
C GLY A 239 0.52 19.64 18.01
N ARG A 240 -0.53 19.68 17.17
CA ARG A 240 -1.80 19.00 17.47
C ARG A 240 -1.65 17.49 17.63
N ALA A 241 -0.83 16.85 16.79
CA ALA A 241 -0.58 15.41 16.88
C ALA A 241 0.12 15.04 18.18
N ILE A 242 1.08 15.85 18.65
CA ILE A 242 1.74 15.67 19.94
C ILE A 242 0.71 15.79 21.08
N ILE A 243 -0.09 16.86 21.12
CA ILE A 243 -1.10 17.08 22.16
C ILE A 243 -2.09 15.91 22.18
N LYS A 244 -2.59 15.50 21.02
CA LYS A 244 -3.52 14.37 20.92
C LYS A 244 -2.91 13.04 21.38
N SER A 245 -1.60 12.84 21.17
CA SER A 245 -0.87 11.68 21.64
C SER A 245 -0.74 11.67 23.18
N ILE A 246 -0.61 12.84 23.81
CA ILE A 246 -0.51 13.02 25.26
C ILE A 246 -1.90 12.95 25.92
N ASN A 247 -2.87 13.64 25.32
CA ASN A 247 -4.21 13.78 25.88
C ASN A 247 -5.28 13.66 24.78
N SER A 248 -5.83 12.48 24.63
CA SER A 248 -6.81 12.16 23.59
C SER A 248 -8.17 12.84 23.74
N SER A 249 -8.45 13.41 24.92
CA SER A 249 -9.73 14.09 25.22
C SER A 249 -9.74 15.55 24.75
N VAL A 250 -8.60 16.14 24.45
CA VAL A 250 -8.50 17.52 23.98
C VAL A 250 -8.83 17.60 22.50
N ASN A 251 -10.01 18.11 22.19
CA ASN A 251 -10.41 18.36 20.80
C ASN A 251 -9.87 19.74 20.36
N ILE A 252 -8.74 19.76 19.66
CA ILE A 252 -8.11 21.00 19.16
C ILE A 252 -8.42 21.13 17.69
N ASP A 253 -9.58 21.69 17.37
CA ASP A 253 -9.93 22.13 16.00
C ASP A 253 -9.31 23.50 15.63
N ILE A 254 -8.30 23.94 16.38
CA ILE A 254 -7.74 25.28 16.32
C ILE A 254 -6.53 25.29 15.38
N CYS A 255 -6.62 26.07 14.31
CA CYS A 255 -5.51 26.34 13.39
C CYS A 255 -4.53 27.42 13.91
N ASN A 256 -4.76 27.98 15.08
CA ASN A 256 -3.94 29.07 15.63
C ASN A 256 -2.71 28.51 16.34
N MET A 257 -1.52 28.82 15.78
CA MET A 257 -0.24 28.37 16.31
C MET A 257 0.01 28.76 17.76
N HIS A 258 -0.41 29.96 18.16
CA HIS A 258 -0.22 30.47 19.53
C HIS A 258 -0.97 29.57 20.55
N VAL A 259 -2.22 29.19 20.25
CA VAL A 259 -3.01 28.32 21.13
C VAL A 259 -2.41 26.91 21.21
N ILE A 260 -1.84 26.41 20.11
CA ILE A 260 -1.15 25.10 20.09
C ILE A 260 0.08 25.16 20.98
N GLN A 261 0.90 26.23 20.88
CA GLN A 261 2.08 26.43 21.70
C GLN A 261 1.73 26.53 23.19
N GLU A 262 0.70 27.29 23.55
CA GLU A 262 0.24 27.40 24.95
C GLU A 262 -0.21 26.04 25.53
N ASN A 263 -0.95 25.25 24.73
CA ASN A 263 -1.38 23.93 25.20
C ASN A 263 -0.19 22.97 25.32
N LEU A 264 0.74 22.97 24.37
CA LEU A 264 1.96 22.16 24.45
C LEU A 264 2.79 22.56 25.68
N MET A 265 2.96 23.87 25.92
CA MET A 265 3.66 24.36 27.09
C MET A 265 3.01 23.85 28.40
N LYS A 266 1.69 23.90 28.51
CA LYS A 266 0.96 23.38 29.68
C LYS A 266 1.14 21.87 29.87
N GLU A 267 1.07 21.10 28.77
CA GLU A 267 1.17 19.63 28.82
C GLU A 267 2.62 19.15 29.08
N LEU A 268 3.64 19.87 28.60
CA LEU A 268 5.04 19.48 28.71
C LEU A 268 5.77 20.06 29.92
N ALA A 269 5.27 21.17 30.50
CA ALA A 269 5.98 21.91 31.54
C ALA A 269 6.33 21.05 32.77
N GLY A 270 7.62 20.99 33.09
CA GLY A 270 8.15 20.26 34.24
C GLY A 270 8.08 18.74 34.15
N ARG A 271 7.54 18.18 33.05
CA ARG A 271 7.41 16.74 32.84
C ARG A 271 8.53 16.25 31.91
N ARG A 272 9.14 15.13 32.26
CA ARG A 272 10.15 14.48 31.45
C ARG A 272 9.49 13.70 30.32
N TYR A 273 9.76 14.06 29.08
CA TYR A 273 9.14 13.42 27.92
C TYR A 273 10.12 12.65 27.03
N LEU A 274 9.58 11.64 26.32
CA LEU A 274 10.20 10.98 25.18
C LEU A 274 9.25 11.15 23.97
N ILE A 275 9.64 12.00 23.02
CA ILE A 275 8.86 12.24 21.79
C ILE A 275 9.60 11.63 20.61
N VAL A 276 8.90 10.85 19.79
CA VAL A 276 9.40 10.31 18.52
C VAL A 276 8.79 11.09 17.37
N LEU A 277 9.65 11.73 16.57
CA LEU A 277 9.28 12.38 15.31
C LEU A 277 9.73 11.48 14.16
N ASP A 278 8.80 10.71 13.61
CA ASP A 278 9.10 9.70 12.62
C ASP A 278 9.01 10.25 11.19
N ASP A 279 10.02 9.93 10.38
CA ASP A 279 10.18 10.27 8.96
C ASP A 279 10.20 11.79 8.67
N LEU A 280 11.04 12.53 9.39
CA LEU A 280 11.24 13.98 9.21
C LEU A 280 12.01 14.30 7.92
N TRP A 281 11.43 15.15 7.05
CA TRP A 281 11.96 15.52 5.74
C TRP A 281 12.38 16.98 5.59
N GLU A 282 11.99 17.86 6.51
CA GLU A 282 12.20 19.31 6.40
C GLU A 282 13.69 19.66 6.42
N GLU A 283 14.15 20.40 5.43
CA GLU A 283 15.53 20.90 5.31
C GLU A 283 15.63 22.41 5.60
N ASP A 284 14.50 23.11 5.75
CA ASP A 284 14.51 24.52 6.10
C ASP A 284 14.89 24.68 7.59
N GLY A 285 16.08 25.25 7.83
CA GLY A 285 16.60 25.46 9.18
C GLY A 285 15.68 26.32 10.05
N LYS A 286 14.95 27.31 9.52
CA LYS A 286 14.03 28.15 10.30
C LYS A 286 12.86 27.32 10.83
N LYS A 287 12.24 26.51 9.98
CA LYS A 287 11.14 25.63 10.39
C LYS A 287 11.57 24.58 11.41
N LEU A 288 12.81 24.07 11.29
CA LEU A 288 13.36 23.16 12.28
C LEU A 288 13.65 23.84 13.62
N VAL A 289 14.08 25.08 13.61
CA VAL A 289 14.22 25.90 14.83
C VAL A 289 12.85 26.14 15.48
N ASP A 290 11.82 26.48 14.69
CA ASP A 290 10.47 26.67 15.21
C ASP A 290 9.92 25.37 15.86
N LEU A 291 10.25 24.20 15.28
CA LEU A 291 9.93 22.90 15.86
C LEU A 291 10.65 22.67 17.18
N GLN A 292 11.96 22.97 17.25
CA GLN A 292 12.74 22.86 18.48
C GLN A 292 12.22 23.81 19.56
N GLN A 293 11.86 25.05 19.21
CA GLN A 293 11.27 26.03 20.13
C GLN A 293 9.92 25.55 20.67
N MET A 294 9.10 24.90 19.85
CA MET A 294 7.82 24.34 20.27
C MET A 294 7.99 23.26 21.34
N LEU A 295 9.10 22.51 21.32
CA LEU A 295 9.37 21.36 22.20
C LEU A 295 10.23 21.70 23.42
N GLN A 296 10.71 22.94 23.57
CA GLN A 296 11.66 23.34 24.61
C GLN A 296 11.13 23.34 26.06
N HIS A 297 9.84 23.16 26.27
CA HIS A 297 9.19 23.33 27.58
C HIS A 297 9.18 22.07 28.46
N GLY A 298 9.86 21.01 28.06
CA GLY A 298 9.97 19.78 28.85
C GLY A 298 10.81 19.90 30.11
N GLY A 299 10.59 18.99 31.04
CA GLY A 299 11.47 18.80 32.20
C GLY A 299 12.87 18.34 31.81
N SER A 300 13.85 18.59 32.72
CA SER A 300 15.24 18.15 32.53
C SER A 300 15.34 16.66 32.20
N GLY A 301 16.19 16.32 31.22
CA GLY A 301 16.36 14.95 30.76
C GLY A 301 15.28 14.48 29.77
N SER A 302 14.43 15.39 29.22
CA SER A 302 13.55 15.07 28.09
C SER A 302 14.36 14.70 26.84
N ARG A 303 13.81 13.80 26.02
CA ARG A 303 14.49 13.29 24.82
C ARG A 303 13.56 13.32 23.62
N ILE A 304 14.16 13.58 22.45
CA ILE A 304 13.46 13.55 21.15
C ILE A 304 14.22 12.57 20.26
N ILE A 305 13.55 11.54 19.76
CA ILE A 305 14.08 10.67 18.71
C ILE A 305 13.56 11.18 17.38
N VAL A 306 14.45 11.40 16.42
CA VAL A 306 14.08 11.82 15.06
C VAL A 306 14.53 10.75 14.09
N THR A 307 13.62 10.18 13.31
CA THR A 307 14.01 9.33 12.18
C THR A 307 13.98 10.12 10.87
N THR A 308 15.00 9.97 10.05
CA THR A 308 15.09 10.65 8.75
C THR A 308 15.89 9.83 7.74
N ARG A 309 15.64 10.06 6.46
CA ARG A 309 16.42 9.48 5.35
C ARG A 309 17.56 10.40 4.92
N ASN A 310 17.49 11.67 5.32
CA ASN A 310 18.38 12.71 4.80
C ASN A 310 19.33 13.23 5.88
N GLN A 311 20.63 13.08 5.62
CA GLN A 311 21.68 13.61 6.50
C GLN A 311 21.55 15.12 6.67
N ARG A 312 21.14 15.88 5.64
CA ARG A 312 20.99 17.34 5.70
C ARG A 312 20.01 17.80 6.79
N VAL A 313 18.94 17.01 7.04
CA VAL A 313 18.01 17.30 8.13
C VAL A 313 18.74 17.31 9.47
N VAL A 314 19.60 16.31 9.71
CA VAL A 314 20.40 16.22 10.94
C VAL A 314 21.40 17.36 11.04
N ASP A 315 22.10 17.67 9.94
CA ASP A 315 23.06 18.76 9.89
C ASP A 315 22.39 20.11 10.23
N LYS A 316 21.14 20.32 9.78
CA LYS A 316 20.34 21.51 10.10
C LYS A 316 19.83 21.52 11.55
N LEU A 317 19.50 20.36 12.12
CA LEU A 317 19.17 20.25 13.55
C LEU A 317 20.39 20.57 14.46
N HIS A 318 21.62 20.25 14.01
CA HIS A 318 22.84 20.63 14.70
C HIS A 318 23.12 22.14 14.68
N THR A 319 22.80 22.79 13.57
CA THR A 319 23.12 24.19 13.34
C THR A 319 22.07 25.17 13.88
N GLY A 320 21.12 24.72 14.69
CA GLY A 320 20.08 25.55 15.31
C GLY A 320 20.71 26.75 16.04
N PHE A 321 20.98 27.84 15.31
CA PHE A 321 21.52 29.09 15.83
C PHE A 321 20.45 29.85 16.59
N LEU A 322 20.76 30.23 17.78
CA LEU A 322 19.96 31.11 18.60
C LEU A 322 20.51 32.53 18.54
N GLU A 323 19.62 33.45 18.34
CA GLU A 323 19.93 34.88 18.48
C GLU A 323 20.29 35.29 19.91
N ASN A 324 20.11 34.44 20.94
CA ASN A 324 20.37 34.77 22.34
C ASN A 324 20.98 33.62 23.16
N GLN A 325 22.04 32.97 22.67
CA GLN A 325 22.96 32.08 23.45
C GLN A 325 22.35 30.95 24.31
N ARG A 326 21.06 30.60 24.20
CA ARG A 326 20.50 29.39 24.83
C ARG A 326 20.33 28.30 23.80
N LYS A 327 21.03 27.18 23.98
CA LYS A 327 20.79 25.97 23.21
C LYS A 327 19.42 25.40 23.61
N ILE A 328 18.48 25.36 22.67
CA ILE A 328 17.10 24.94 22.98
C ILE A 328 16.97 23.41 22.98
N CYS A 329 17.59 22.75 22.02
CA CYS A 329 17.68 21.30 21.94
C CYS A 329 19.02 20.95 21.31
N THR A 330 19.81 20.13 21.97
CA THR A 330 21.14 19.80 21.47
C THR A 330 21.13 18.49 20.71
N VAL A 331 21.84 18.48 19.59
CA VAL A 331 22.22 17.25 18.88
C VAL A 331 23.74 17.14 18.99
N ALA A 332 24.26 16.15 19.70
CA ALA A 332 25.67 15.86 19.65
C ALA A 332 25.98 15.00 18.41
N GLU A 333 27.10 15.30 17.75
CA GLU A 333 27.48 14.53 16.54
C GLU A 333 27.73 13.04 16.87
N SER A 334 28.22 12.77 18.11
CA SER A 334 28.41 11.42 18.67
C SER A 334 27.12 10.66 18.89
N ASP A 335 25.97 11.35 19.01
CA ASP A 335 24.69 10.77 19.39
C ASP A 335 23.86 10.36 18.17
N GLN A 336 24.36 10.64 16.97
CA GLN A 336 23.76 10.21 15.73
C GLN A 336 23.87 8.69 15.55
N ILE A 337 22.75 8.07 15.18
CA ILE A 337 22.66 6.65 14.84
C ILE A 337 22.54 6.52 13.32
N LYS A 338 23.63 6.11 12.68
CA LYS A 338 23.62 5.82 11.22
C LYS A 338 23.35 4.34 11.01
N LEU A 339 22.21 4.01 10.41
CA LEU A 339 21.88 2.63 10.08
C LEU A 339 22.59 2.22 8.79
N GLY A 340 23.34 1.11 8.86
CA GLY A 340 23.89 0.42 7.70
C GLY A 340 22.96 -0.70 7.20
N ILE A 341 23.37 -1.36 6.13
CA ILE A 341 22.74 -2.61 5.67
C ILE A 341 22.97 -3.72 6.71
N LEU A 342 22.06 -4.67 6.80
CA LEU A 342 22.24 -5.85 7.64
C LEU A 342 23.22 -6.84 7.00
N SER A 343 23.94 -7.60 7.86
CA SER A 343 24.77 -8.68 7.37
C SER A 343 23.94 -9.80 6.74
N ARG A 344 24.57 -10.58 5.87
CA ARG A 344 23.96 -11.72 5.19
C ARG A 344 23.34 -12.72 6.18
N ASP A 345 24.05 -13.03 7.24
CA ASP A 345 23.61 -13.99 8.25
C ASP A 345 22.39 -13.48 9.04
N VAL A 346 22.37 -12.19 9.36
CA VAL A 346 21.22 -11.55 10.01
C VAL A 346 20.01 -11.55 9.09
N CYS A 347 20.20 -11.21 7.81
CA CYS A 347 19.14 -11.29 6.80
C CYS A 347 18.58 -12.71 6.66
N TRP A 348 19.45 -13.72 6.62
CA TRP A 348 19.01 -15.10 6.59
C TRP A 348 18.23 -15.49 7.86
N LYS A 349 18.71 -15.11 9.03
CA LYS A 349 18.01 -15.36 10.30
C LYS A 349 16.59 -14.77 10.27
N MET A 350 16.43 -13.52 9.79
CA MET A 350 15.13 -12.86 9.64
C MET A 350 14.23 -13.59 8.65
N MET A 351 14.77 -13.95 7.48
CA MET A 351 14.04 -14.65 6.43
C MET A 351 13.61 -16.05 6.89
N LYS A 352 14.53 -16.81 7.50
CA LYS A 352 14.29 -18.17 8.01
C LYS A 352 13.16 -18.20 9.04
N GLN A 353 13.13 -17.25 9.98
CA GLN A 353 12.05 -17.15 10.98
C GLN A 353 10.66 -17.05 10.39
N ARG A 354 10.52 -16.55 9.17
CA ARG A 354 9.25 -16.41 8.46
C ARG A 354 8.99 -17.52 7.47
N ALA A 355 10.00 -17.86 6.66
CA ALA A 355 9.86 -18.70 5.49
C ALA A 355 9.91 -20.20 5.79
N VAL A 356 10.59 -20.62 6.87
CA VAL A 356 10.85 -22.03 7.18
C VAL A 356 10.04 -22.44 8.39
N GLY A 357 9.23 -23.49 8.25
CA GLY A 357 8.49 -24.09 9.35
C GLY A 357 9.37 -25.09 10.14
N PRO A 358 8.91 -25.55 11.33
CA PRO A 358 9.65 -26.48 12.15
C PRO A 358 9.84 -27.86 11.47
N ASP A 359 8.93 -28.24 10.58
CA ASP A 359 8.89 -29.56 9.92
C ASP A 359 9.48 -29.54 8.49
N ASP A 360 9.99 -28.39 8.02
CA ASP A 360 10.53 -28.25 6.67
C ASP A 360 11.93 -28.88 6.53
N ASP A 361 12.24 -29.45 5.35
CA ASP A 361 13.61 -29.86 5.01
C ASP A 361 14.56 -28.66 4.97
N GLN A 362 15.24 -28.46 6.09
CA GLN A 362 16.08 -27.27 6.29
C GLN A 362 17.31 -27.24 5.38
N THR A 363 17.86 -28.38 4.99
CA THR A 363 19.15 -28.44 4.27
C THR A 363 19.06 -27.97 2.82
N GLY A 364 18.02 -28.38 2.08
CA GLY A 364 17.78 -27.96 0.70
C GLY A 364 17.35 -26.50 0.60
N LEU A 365 16.43 -26.07 1.47
CA LEU A 365 15.88 -24.72 1.49
C LEU A 365 16.91 -23.67 1.95
N GLU A 366 17.79 -24.01 2.89
CA GLU A 366 18.79 -23.08 3.40
C GLU A 366 19.75 -22.56 2.32
N LYS A 367 20.27 -23.47 1.51
CA LYS A 367 21.18 -23.10 0.41
C LYS A 367 20.56 -22.13 -0.58
N ILE A 368 19.31 -22.38 -0.97
CA ILE A 368 18.57 -21.52 -1.90
C ILE A 368 18.18 -20.21 -1.22
N GLY A 369 17.72 -20.28 0.03
CA GLY A 369 17.37 -19.11 0.83
C GLY A 369 18.54 -18.13 0.98
N MET A 370 19.74 -18.61 1.23
CA MET A 370 20.96 -17.78 1.27
C MET A 370 21.26 -17.09 -0.06
N GLN A 371 20.98 -17.75 -1.20
CA GLN A 371 21.11 -17.12 -2.52
C GLN A 371 20.05 -16.05 -2.78
N ILE A 372 18.84 -16.23 -2.24
CA ILE A 372 17.77 -15.22 -2.29
C ILE A 372 18.11 -14.02 -1.41
N VAL A 373 18.69 -14.25 -0.23
CA VAL A 373 19.17 -13.19 0.67
C VAL A 373 20.18 -12.28 -0.02
N ASP A 374 21.08 -12.82 -0.86
CA ASP A 374 22.04 -12.01 -1.60
C ASP A 374 21.37 -10.96 -2.51
N LYS A 375 20.15 -11.24 -3.00
CA LYS A 375 19.34 -10.28 -3.77
C LYS A 375 18.71 -9.18 -2.92
N CYS A 376 18.57 -9.39 -1.60
CA CYS A 376 17.89 -8.43 -0.72
C CYS A 376 18.73 -7.17 -0.42
N GLY A 377 20.02 -7.14 -0.78
CA GLY A 377 20.89 -5.99 -0.56
C GLY A 377 21.03 -5.58 0.92
N GLY A 378 20.79 -6.49 1.86
CA GLY A 378 20.83 -6.21 3.29
C GLY A 378 19.71 -5.31 3.81
N LEU A 379 18.60 -5.16 3.06
CA LEU A 379 17.46 -4.32 3.41
C LEU A 379 16.36 -5.11 4.14
N PRO A 380 16.08 -4.83 5.42
CA PRO A 380 15.06 -5.52 6.21
C PRO A 380 13.68 -5.59 5.54
N LEU A 381 13.25 -4.51 4.90
CA LEU A 381 11.97 -4.45 4.18
C LEU A 381 11.89 -5.53 3.09
N VAL A 382 12.94 -5.68 2.29
CA VAL A 382 12.99 -6.67 1.21
C VAL A 382 13.06 -8.09 1.78
N VAL A 383 13.86 -8.30 2.82
CA VAL A 383 13.99 -9.59 3.52
C VAL A 383 12.64 -10.04 4.07
N ASN A 384 11.90 -9.14 4.72
CA ASN A 384 10.57 -9.44 5.25
C ASN A 384 9.57 -9.75 4.14
N ALA A 385 9.58 -8.96 3.06
CA ALA A 385 8.67 -9.13 1.95
C ALA A 385 8.86 -10.47 1.24
N LEU A 386 10.10 -10.83 0.91
CA LEU A 386 10.41 -12.12 0.29
C LEU A 386 10.19 -13.28 1.26
N GLY A 387 10.57 -13.14 2.53
CA GLY A 387 10.33 -14.16 3.56
C GLY A 387 8.83 -14.48 3.71
N GLN A 388 7.96 -13.47 3.64
CA GLN A 388 6.50 -13.68 3.66
C GLN A 388 6.00 -14.41 2.42
N VAL A 389 6.50 -14.07 1.23
CA VAL A 389 6.17 -14.80 0.00
C VAL A 389 6.62 -16.26 0.11
N MET A 390 7.85 -16.49 0.53
CA MET A 390 8.44 -17.81 0.67
C MET A 390 7.72 -18.69 1.70
N SER A 391 7.12 -18.10 2.73
CA SER A 391 6.33 -18.82 3.73
C SER A 391 5.06 -19.48 3.17
N GLU A 392 4.55 -18.96 2.06
CA GLU A 392 3.35 -19.46 1.40
C GLU A 392 3.65 -20.59 0.39
N ILE A 393 4.90 -20.68 -0.07
CA ILE A 393 5.34 -21.63 -1.10
C ILE A 393 6.63 -22.33 -0.66
N ARG A 394 6.49 -23.32 0.23
CA ARG A 394 7.60 -24.00 0.93
C ARG A 394 8.17 -25.17 0.14
N THR A 395 8.42 -25.00 -1.16
CA THR A 395 9.03 -26.02 -2.00
C THR A 395 10.35 -25.55 -2.59
N VAL A 396 11.30 -26.45 -2.73
CA VAL A 396 12.61 -26.18 -3.33
C VAL A 396 12.46 -25.55 -4.71
N LYS A 397 11.63 -26.12 -5.59
CA LYS A 397 11.39 -25.62 -6.94
C LYS A 397 10.85 -24.18 -6.95
N ALA A 398 9.88 -23.88 -6.08
CA ALA A 398 9.32 -22.54 -6.03
C ALA A 398 10.32 -21.48 -5.52
N TRP A 399 11.21 -21.88 -4.60
CA TRP A 399 12.29 -20.98 -4.16
C TRP A 399 13.36 -20.81 -5.23
N GLU A 400 13.63 -21.84 -6.03
CA GLU A 400 14.48 -21.72 -7.22
C GLU A 400 13.89 -20.75 -8.24
N ASP A 401 12.58 -20.79 -8.47
CA ASP A 401 11.90 -19.82 -9.34
C ASP A 401 12.07 -18.38 -8.83
N ILE A 402 11.96 -18.15 -7.51
CA ILE A 402 12.22 -16.83 -6.91
C ILE A 402 13.69 -16.41 -7.11
N ARG A 403 14.62 -17.33 -6.86
CA ARG A 403 16.06 -17.08 -7.08
C ARG A 403 16.35 -16.71 -8.52
N ASP A 404 15.77 -17.42 -9.49
CA ASP A 404 16.12 -17.30 -10.91
C ASP A 404 15.33 -16.19 -11.61
N THR A 405 14.21 -15.74 -11.03
CA THR A 405 13.43 -14.62 -11.55
C THR A 405 14.28 -13.34 -11.56
N LYS A 406 14.35 -12.70 -12.72
CA LYS A 406 14.98 -11.39 -12.92
C LYS A 406 13.89 -10.37 -13.26
N ILE A 407 13.96 -9.21 -12.64
CA ILE A 407 13.08 -8.08 -12.93
C ILE A 407 13.95 -6.89 -13.28
N TYR A 408 13.57 -6.16 -14.31
CA TYR A 408 14.25 -4.96 -14.75
C TYR A 408 13.26 -3.80 -14.83
N LEU A 409 13.51 -2.70 -14.11
CA LEU A 409 12.63 -1.53 -14.04
C LEU A 409 13.14 -0.32 -14.85
N GLY A 410 14.24 -0.46 -15.55
CA GLY A 410 14.89 0.69 -16.20
C GLY A 410 15.68 1.57 -15.21
N PRO A 411 16.23 2.71 -15.64
CA PRO A 411 16.99 3.61 -14.78
C PRO A 411 16.05 4.38 -13.84
N THR A 412 16.21 4.19 -12.53
CA THR A 412 15.55 4.95 -11.46
C THR A 412 16.52 5.18 -10.31
N ASP A 413 16.31 6.21 -9.49
CA ASP A 413 17.20 6.56 -8.35
C ASP A 413 17.26 5.49 -7.25
N GLN A 414 16.28 4.57 -7.21
CA GLN A 414 16.16 3.51 -6.20
C GLN A 414 15.96 2.14 -6.87
N LYS A 415 16.56 1.95 -8.03
CA LYS A 415 16.36 0.81 -8.93
C LYS A 415 16.45 -0.54 -8.21
N ASP A 416 17.58 -0.81 -7.56
CA ASP A 416 17.83 -2.13 -6.95
C ASP A 416 16.81 -2.50 -5.88
N THR A 417 16.44 -1.55 -5.03
CA THR A 417 15.43 -1.76 -3.99
C THR A 417 14.04 -2.00 -4.57
N LEU A 418 13.64 -1.21 -5.58
CA LEU A 418 12.33 -1.38 -6.23
C LEU A 418 12.26 -2.67 -7.03
N GLU A 419 13.34 -3.11 -7.68
CA GLU A 419 13.40 -4.40 -8.37
C GLU A 419 13.22 -5.57 -7.40
N CYS A 420 13.86 -5.52 -6.24
CA CYS A 420 13.69 -6.54 -5.20
C CYS A 420 12.27 -6.55 -4.61
N LEU A 421 11.68 -5.38 -4.37
CA LEU A 421 10.29 -5.27 -3.90
C LEU A 421 9.30 -5.73 -4.99
N MET A 422 9.59 -5.44 -6.27
CA MET A 422 8.81 -5.93 -7.40
C MET A 422 8.84 -7.46 -7.50
N LEU A 423 9.97 -8.10 -7.17
CA LEU A 423 10.08 -9.55 -7.09
C LEU A 423 9.09 -10.12 -6.05
N SER A 424 8.97 -9.48 -4.89
CA SER A 424 7.99 -9.86 -3.87
C SER A 424 6.55 -9.72 -4.36
N TYR A 425 6.25 -8.63 -5.07
CA TYR A 425 4.93 -8.43 -5.69
C TYR A 425 4.66 -9.47 -6.80
N TYR A 426 5.67 -9.79 -7.61
CA TYR A 426 5.53 -10.76 -8.69
C TYR A 426 5.07 -12.13 -8.17
N HIS A 427 5.68 -12.61 -7.08
CA HIS A 427 5.35 -13.90 -6.48
C HIS A 427 4.19 -13.82 -5.46
N MET A 428 3.60 -12.65 -5.23
CA MET A 428 2.42 -12.48 -4.38
C MET A 428 1.21 -13.21 -4.97
N LYS A 429 0.31 -13.75 -4.11
CA LYS A 429 -0.96 -14.34 -4.53
C LYS A 429 -1.80 -13.35 -5.35
N LEU A 430 -2.50 -13.84 -6.38
CA LEU A 430 -3.26 -13.02 -7.31
C LEU A 430 -4.29 -12.13 -6.61
N ASP A 431 -5.06 -12.67 -5.67
CA ASP A 431 -6.08 -11.93 -4.92
C ASP A 431 -5.48 -10.75 -4.14
N PHE A 432 -4.27 -10.92 -3.61
CA PHE A 432 -3.60 -9.88 -2.83
C PHE A 432 -2.96 -8.80 -3.72
N LYS A 433 -2.60 -9.13 -4.98
CA LYS A 433 -2.02 -8.17 -5.92
C LYS A 433 -2.93 -6.98 -6.18
N MET A 434 -4.23 -7.25 -6.40
CA MET A 434 -5.22 -6.18 -6.66
C MET A 434 -5.45 -5.33 -5.41
N CYS A 435 -5.58 -5.96 -4.25
CA CYS A 435 -5.73 -5.26 -2.97
C CYS A 435 -4.52 -4.36 -2.69
N PHE A 436 -3.31 -4.86 -2.89
CA PHE A 436 -2.08 -4.10 -2.71
C PHE A 436 -1.99 -2.91 -3.67
N THR A 437 -2.24 -3.15 -4.97
CA THR A 437 -2.11 -2.12 -6.00
C THR A 437 -3.07 -0.96 -5.75
N TYR A 438 -4.28 -1.27 -5.26
CA TYR A 438 -5.28 -0.27 -4.90
C TYR A 438 -4.80 0.71 -3.82
N LEU A 439 -3.92 0.30 -2.93
CA LEU A 439 -3.40 1.18 -1.86
C LEU A 439 -2.67 2.41 -2.41
N ALA A 440 -2.16 2.37 -3.64
CA ALA A 440 -1.54 3.52 -4.29
C ALA A 440 -2.53 4.66 -4.62
N VAL A 441 -3.83 4.40 -4.51
CA VAL A 441 -4.86 5.45 -4.68
C VAL A 441 -4.81 6.44 -3.52
N PHE A 442 -4.35 6.02 -2.34
CA PHE A 442 -4.17 6.91 -1.19
C PHE A 442 -2.85 7.70 -1.30
N PRO A 443 -2.79 8.92 -0.77
CA PRO A 443 -1.52 9.67 -0.72
C PRO A 443 -0.47 8.99 0.14
N LYS A 444 0.81 9.26 -0.11
CA LYS A 444 1.89 8.82 0.78
C LYS A 444 1.65 9.30 2.21
N GLY A 445 1.88 8.42 3.18
CA GLY A 445 1.70 8.70 4.60
C GLY A 445 0.23 8.84 5.03
N TYR A 446 -0.73 8.46 4.17
CA TYR A 446 -2.14 8.44 4.54
C TYR A 446 -2.42 7.31 5.54
N ILE A 447 -3.17 7.64 6.59
CA ILE A 447 -3.62 6.65 7.58
C ILE A 447 -4.94 6.06 7.09
N MET A 448 -4.93 4.77 6.83
CA MET A 448 -6.07 4.00 6.32
C MET A 448 -6.72 3.22 7.45
N ASN A 449 -8.04 3.29 7.56
CA ASN A 449 -8.78 2.41 8.46
C ASN A 449 -8.98 1.03 7.84
N SER A 450 -8.60 -0.03 8.53
CA SER A 450 -8.66 -1.41 8.02
C SER A 450 -10.07 -1.86 7.64
N GLY A 451 -11.08 -1.49 8.43
CA GLY A 451 -12.47 -1.83 8.16
C GLY A 451 -13.00 -1.17 6.88
N HIS A 452 -12.73 0.12 6.70
CA HIS A 452 -13.10 0.85 5.49
C HIS A 452 -12.37 0.31 4.25
N LEU A 453 -11.08 -0.04 4.40
CA LEU A 453 -10.29 -0.61 3.31
C LEU A 453 -10.86 -1.96 2.84
N ILE A 454 -11.22 -2.84 3.77
CA ILE A 454 -11.87 -4.12 3.46
C ILE A 454 -13.20 -3.91 2.73
N GLN A 455 -14.02 -2.94 3.16
CA GLN A 455 -15.27 -2.62 2.48
C GLN A 455 -15.05 -2.13 1.04
N GLN A 456 -14.02 -1.31 0.82
CA GLN A 456 -13.66 -0.83 -0.51
C GLN A 456 -13.19 -1.97 -1.42
N TRP A 457 -12.31 -2.86 -0.93
CA TRP A 457 -11.87 -4.04 -1.68
C TRP A 457 -13.03 -4.97 -2.03
N LYS A 458 -13.96 -5.19 -1.08
CA LYS A 458 -15.17 -5.98 -1.33
C LYS A 458 -16.06 -5.33 -2.40
N ALA A 459 -16.27 -4.03 -2.33
CA ALA A 459 -17.08 -3.30 -3.28
C ALA A 459 -16.46 -3.25 -4.69
N LEU A 460 -15.10 -3.32 -4.78
CA LEU A 460 -14.38 -3.45 -6.05
C LEU A 460 -14.33 -4.90 -6.58
N GLY A 461 -14.86 -5.87 -5.82
CA GLY A 461 -14.80 -7.28 -6.19
C GLY A 461 -13.41 -7.90 -6.10
N TYR A 462 -12.49 -7.30 -5.33
CA TYR A 462 -11.14 -7.85 -5.14
C TYR A 462 -11.11 -8.97 -4.10
N ILE A 463 -12.09 -9.00 -3.20
CA ILE A 463 -12.27 -10.00 -2.16
C ILE A 463 -13.75 -10.37 -2.03
N HIS A 464 -14.04 -11.60 -1.62
CA HIS A 464 -15.42 -12.08 -1.43
C HIS A 464 -15.98 -11.73 -0.04
N GLY A 465 -15.15 -11.74 0.99
CA GLY A 465 -15.59 -11.55 2.37
C GLY A 465 -14.62 -10.79 3.26
N THR A 466 -15.11 -10.40 4.43
CA THR A 466 -14.30 -9.67 5.43
C THR A 466 -13.10 -10.50 5.90
N LYS A 467 -13.24 -11.83 5.97
CA LYS A 467 -12.13 -12.73 6.34
C LYS A 467 -10.99 -12.70 5.32
N ASP A 468 -11.31 -12.61 4.02
CA ASP A 468 -10.31 -12.52 2.95
C ASP A 468 -9.56 -11.19 3.03
N GLY A 469 -10.29 -10.10 3.29
CA GLY A 469 -9.69 -8.79 3.51
C GLY A 469 -8.74 -8.76 4.70
N GLN A 470 -9.13 -9.39 5.82
CA GLN A 470 -8.26 -9.49 6.98
C GLN A 470 -7.01 -10.34 6.70
N ARG A 471 -7.15 -11.44 5.96
CA ARG A 471 -6.00 -12.24 5.51
C ARG A 471 -5.05 -11.41 4.64
N CYS A 472 -5.59 -10.61 3.71
CA CYS A 472 -4.79 -9.71 2.88
C CYS A 472 -4.04 -8.67 3.72
N ILE A 473 -4.71 -8.02 4.68
CA ILE A 473 -4.07 -7.06 5.59
C ILE A 473 -2.95 -7.75 6.39
N ASN A 474 -3.22 -8.90 6.99
CA ASN A 474 -2.23 -9.64 7.76
C ASN A 474 -1.02 -10.05 6.91
N TYR A 475 -1.26 -10.44 5.66
CA TYR A 475 -0.21 -10.77 4.71
C TYR A 475 0.67 -9.55 4.39
N LEU A 476 0.06 -8.40 4.10
CA LEU A 476 0.78 -7.15 3.82
C LEU A 476 1.53 -6.60 5.06
N LEU A 477 0.99 -6.79 6.26
CA LEU A 477 1.69 -6.53 7.52
C LEU A 477 2.90 -7.47 7.68
N GLY A 478 2.74 -8.76 7.36
CA GLY A 478 3.82 -9.74 7.35
C GLY A 478 4.94 -9.37 6.38
N MET A 479 4.63 -8.80 5.23
CA MET A 479 5.61 -8.27 4.27
C MET A 479 6.28 -6.97 4.75
N SER A 480 5.83 -6.37 5.83
CA SER A 480 6.17 -4.98 6.24
C SER A 480 5.80 -3.93 5.17
N PHE A 481 4.83 -4.23 4.32
CA PHE A 481 4.27 -3.29 3.34
C PHE A 481 3.30 -2.32 4.00
N LEU A 482 2.57 -2.80 5.00
CA LEU A 482 1.74 -2.02 5.89
C LEU A 482 2.32 -2.05 7.31
N HIS A 483 2.02 -1.01 8.07
CA HIS A 483 2.34 -0.88 9.49
C HIS A 483 1.09 -0.41 10.25
N ILE A 484 0.94 -0.87 11.49
CA ILE A 484 -0.10 -0.35 12.39
C ILE A 484 0.38 1.03 12.85
N SER A 485 -0.46 2.07 12.68
CA SER A 485 -0.10 3.43 13.08
C SER A 485 0.10 3.54 14.59
N GLY A 486 1.17 4.24 15.03
CA GLY A 486 1.58 4.33 16.43
C GLY A 486 0.52 4.89 17.39
N SER A 487 -0.49 5.62 16.90
CA SER A 487 -1.65 6.01 17.71
C SER A 487 -2.52 4.83 18.18
N SER A 488 -2.43 3.69 17.48
CA SER A 488 -3.11 2.45 17.86
C SER A 488 -2.29 1.55 18.80
N LEU A 489 -0.97 1.73 18.86
CA LEU A 489 -0.10 0.96 19.79
C LEU A 489 -0.39 1.27 21.27
N VAL A 490 -0.93 2.46 21.56
CA VAL A 490 -1.29 2.90 22.91
C VAL A 490 -2.74 2.52 23.28
N ARG A 491 -3.59 2.23 22.29
CA ARG A 491 -4.96 1.76 22.51
C ARG A 491 -4.96 0.23 22.55
N HIS A 492 -5.36 -0.30 23.69
CA HIS A 492 -5.45 -1.72 24.01
C HIS A 492 -5.79 -2.64 22.84
N LEU A 493 -5.07 -3.76 22.77
CA LEU A 493 -5.15 -4.91 21.85
C LEU A 493 -6.55 -5.57 21.70
N ASN A 494 -7.60 -5.00 22.28
CA ASN A 494 -8.91 -5.65 22.39
C ASN A 494 -9.92 -5.31 21.30
N ASP A 495 -9.63 -4.36 20.39
CA ASP A 495 -10.56 -4.02 19.31
C ASP A 495 -9.94 -4.39 17.94
N MET A 496 -10.00 -5.69 17.60
CA MET A 496 -9.58 -6.23 16.30
C MET A 496 -10.40 -5.71 15.10
N ALA A 497 -11.47 -4.98 15.37
CA ALA A 497 -12.44 -4.60 14.33
C ALA A 497 -11.99 -3.42 13.46
N SER A 498 -11.06 -2.57 13.91
CA SER A 498 -10.67 -1.38 13.15
C SER A 498 -9.30 -0.88 13.57
N GLN A 499 -8.28 -1.18 12.75
CA GLN A 499 -6.91 -0.74 12.95
C GLN A 499 -6.57 0.40 11.98
N ASP A 500 -5.79 1.36 12.47
CA ASP A 500 -5.22 2.41 11.63
C ASP A 500 -3.91 1.90 11.01
N LEU A 501 -3.85 1.88 9.69
CA LEU A 501 -2.76 1.34 8.90
C LEU A 501 -2.06 2.46 8.12
N SER A 502 -0.76 2.38 7.98
CA SER A 502 0.05 3.23 7.10
C SER A 502 0.90 2.38 6.16
N MET A 503 1.21 2.91 4.98
CA MET A 503 2.05 2.24 3.99
C MET A 503 3.45 2.84 3.99
N HIS A 504 4.47 1.99 3.93
CA HIS A 504 5.86 2.42 3.75
C HIS A 504 6.05 3.15 2.40
N ASP A 505 6.78 4.27 2.39
CA ASP A 505 6.95 5.13 1.20
C ASP A 505 7.48 4.39 -0.04
N LEU A 506 8.50 3.54 0.10
CA LEU A 506 9.04 2.76 -1.00
C LEU A 506 8.01 1.77 -1.56
N VAL A 507 7.17 1.23 -0.69
CA VAL A 507 6.08 0.33 -1.07
C VAL A 507 4.98 1.10 -1.80
N HIS A 508 4.70 2.33 -1.38
CA HIS A 508 3.79 3.22 -2.09
C HIS A 508 4.33 3.60 -3.47
N ASP A 509 5.65 3.86 -3.59
CA ASP A 509 6.29 4.11 -4.88
C ASP A 509 6.17 2.90 -5.81
N LEU A 510 6.39 1.69 -5.29
CA LEU A 510 6.17 0.45 -6.02
C LEU A 510 4.72 0.32 -6.50
N ALA A 511 3.75 0.45 -5.60
CA ALA A 511 2.33 0.34 -5.94
C ALA A 511 1.90 1.40 -6.97
N SER A 512 2.39 2.64 -6.81
CA SER A 512 2.15 3.75 -7.75
C SER A 512 2.73 3.47 -9.13
N LEU A 513 3.89 2.84 -9.20
CA LEU A 513 4.53 2.45 -10.44
C LEU A 513 3.71 1.39 -11.20
N ILE A 514 3.14 0.45 -10.46
CA ILE A 514 2.29 -0.62 -11.01
C ILE A 514 0.96 -0.07 -11.54
N ILE A 515 0.32 0.85 -10.79
CA ILE A 515 -1.02 1.39 -11.13
C ILE A 515 -0.97 2.66 -12.02
N ALA A 516 0.21 3.13 -12.40
CA ALA A 516 0.43 4.46 -13.00
C ALA A 516 -0.55 4.87 -14.11
N ASN A 517 -1.02 3.91 -14.91
CA ASN A 517 -1.95 4.15 -16.01
C ASN A 517 -3.44 4.05 -15.61
N GLU A 518 -3.74 3.64 -14.39
CA GLU A 518 -5.08 3.35 -13.88
C GLU A 518 -5.55 4.33 -12.81
N SER A 519 -4.63 5.10 -12.25
CA SER A 519 -4.93 6.10 -11.22
C SER A 519 -4.63 7.52 -11.73
N LEU A 520 -5.55 8.44 -11.48
CA LEU A 520 -5.41 9.86 -11.83
C LEU A 520 -5.66 10.74 -10.61
N VAL A 521 -4.83 11.78 -10.48
CA VAL A 521 -5.09 12.88 -9.57
C VAL A 521 -5.69 14.04 -10.38
N LEU A 522 -6.92 14.42 -10.06
CA LEU A 522 -7.70 15.42 -10.75
C LEU A 522 -7.90 16.65 -9.86
N ASP A 523 -7.29 17.77 -10.24
CA ASP A 523 -7.52 19.06 -9.57
C ASP A 523 -8.80 19.70 -10.09
N CYS A 524 -9.79 19.87 -9.21
CA CYS A 524 -11.08 20.45 -9.56
C CYS A 524 -10.99 21.95 -9.93
N THR A 525 -9.91 22.62 -9.60
CA THR A 525 -9.68 24.03 -9.94
C THR A 525 -9.10 24.22 -11.35
N ASP A 526 -8.36 23.23 -11.88
CA ASP A 526 -7.75 23.29 -13.22
C ASP A 526 -8.11 22.07 -14.09
N LYS A 527 -9.33 22.09 -14.61
CA LYS A 527 -9.84 21.03 -15.49
C LYS A 527 -9.07 20.88 -16.81
N ARG A 528 -8.27 21.88 -17.23
CA ARG A 528 -7.48 21.80 -18.48
C ARG A 528 -6.39 20.76 -18.38
N LYS A 529 -5.93 20.45 -17.17
CA LYS A 529 -4.92 19.42 -16.89
C LYS A 529 -5.48 17.99 -16.86
N TRP A 530 -6.80 17.82 -17.00
CA TRP A 530 -7.41 16.50 -17.02
C TRP A 530 -7.07 15.79 -18.33
N LYS A 531 -6.00 15.03 -18.33
CA LYS A 531 -5.71 14.13 -19.45
C LYS A 531 -6.74 13.01 -19.43
N LYS A 532 -7.53 12.91 -20.48
CA LYS A 532 -8.45 11.78 -20.68
C LYS A 532 -7.61 10.51 -20.93
N THR A 533 -7.31 9.75 -19.89
CA THR A 533 -6.74 8.43 -20.05
C THR A 533 -7.88 7.44 -20.23
N ARG A 534 -7.79 6.63 -21.30
CA ARG A 534 -8.84 5.68 -21.70
C ARG A 534 -9.10 4.61 -20.65
N TYR A 535 -8.13 4.34 -19.78
CA TYR A 535 -8.14 3.19 -18.85
C TYR A 535 -8.04 3.59 -17.38
N CYS A 536 -8.47 4.80 -17.01
CA CYS A 536 -8.47 5.23 -15.63
C CYS A 536 -9.56 4.48 -14.85
N ARG A 537 -9.16 3.72 -13.83
CA ARG A 537 -10.06 2.98 -12.93
C ARG A 537 -10.26 3.70 -11.60
N HIS A 538 -9.28 4.49 -11.19
CA HIS A 538 -9.27 5.16 -9.89
C HIS A 538 -8.95 6.63 -10.06
N ALA A 539 -9.68 7.51 -9.39
CA ALA A 539 -9.39 8.93 -9.41
C ALA A 539 -9.37 9.53 -7.99
N GLN A 540 -8.38 10.39 -7.75
CA GLN A 540 -8.35 11.29 -6.61
C GLN A 540 -8.80 12.67 -7.05
N LEU A 541 -9.77 13.24 -6.37
CA LEU A 541 -10.22 14.60 -6.56
C LEU A 541 -9.63 15.49 -5.47
N ILE A 542 -8.91 16.53 -5.87
CA ILE A 542 -8.35 17.53 -4.97
C ILE A 542 -9.00 18.89 -5.20
N ASN A 543 -9.03 19.74 -4.16
CA ASN A 543 -9.56 21.11 -4.24
C ASN A 543 -11.04 21.20 -4.68
N CYS A 544 -11.87 20.23 -4.36
CA CYS A 544 -13.29 20.21 -4.73
C CYS A 544 -14.13 21.08 -3.80
N LYS A 545 -14.09 22.42 -3.98
CA LYS A 545 -14.85 23.37 -3.15
C LYS A 545 -16.33 23.49 -3.53
N ASN A 546 -16.75 23.08 -4.72
CA ASN A 546 -18.12 23.25 -5.21
C ASN A 546 -18.71 22.02 -5.88
N LYS A 547 -20.00 21.82 -5.59
CA LYS A 547 -20.87 20.74 -6.03
C LYS A 547 -20.76 20.44 -7.54
N CYS A 548 -20.00 19.43 -7.90
CA CYS A 548 -20.41 18.30 -8.73
C CYS A 548 -20.88 18.55 -10.18
N LYS A 549 -20.34 19.54 -10.89
CA LYS A 549 -20.26 19.47 -12.36
C LYS A 549 -19.10 18.55 -12.82
N VAL A 550 -18.28 18.09 -11.84
CA VAL A 550 -17.08 17.29 -12.04
C VAL A 550 -17.41 15.91 -12.65
N PHE A 551 -18.49 15.28 -12.22
CA PHE A 551 -18.84 13.91 -12.63
C PHE A 551 -19.11 13.73 -14.13
N LYS A 552 -19.53 14.78 -14.85
CA LYS A 552 -19.77 14.69 -16.30
C LYS A 552 -18.50 14.61 -17.13
N ASP A 553 -17.38 15.08 -16.57
CA ASP A 553 -16.09 15.16 -17.25
C ASP A 553 -15.15 14.01 -16.87
N LEU A 554 -15.59 13.13 -15.93
CA LEU A 554 -14.81 11.97 -15.51
C LEU A 554 -14.73 10.92 -16.62
N PRO A 555 -13.62 10.18 -16.73
CA PRO A 555 -13.56 8.99 -17.58
C PRO A 555 -14.67 7.98 -17.23
N SER A 556 -15.31 7.40 -18.25
CA SER A 556 -16.46 6.51 -18.07
C SER A 556 -16.15 5.19 -17.34
N LYS A 557 -14.87 4.83 -17.23
CA LYS A 557 -14.41 3.55 -16.67
C LYS A 557 -13.92 3.64 -15.22
N ILE A 558 -14.16 4.78 -14.55
CA ILE A 558 -13.79 4.95 -13.15
C ILE A 558 -14.61 4.03 -12.24
N ARG A 559 -13.91 3.29 -11.37
CA ARG A 559 -14.46 2.38 -10.37
C ARG A 559 -14.42 2.94 -8.97
N SER A 560 -13.37 3.70 -8.61
CA SER A 560 -13.29 4.35 -7.32
C SER A 560 -12.96 5.84 -7.44
N LEU A 561 -13.52 6.63 -6.54
CA LEU A 561 -13.35 8.06 -6.49
C LEU A 561 -13.04 8.47 -5.05
N HIS A 562 -11.88 9.09 -4.86
CA HIS A 562 -11.41 9.57 -3.57
C HIS A 562 -11.42 11.09 -3.54
N PHE A 563 -11.97 11.68 -2.48
CA PHE A 563 -11.97 13.11 -2.25
C PHE A 563 -10.87 13.47 -1.24
N ARG A 564 -9.95 14.33 -1.65
CA ARG A 564 -8.92 14.87 -0.79
C ARG A 564 -9.16 16.36 -0.60
N ASP A 565 -9.10 16.83 0.64
CA ASP A 565 -9.21 18.26 0.99
C ASP A 565 -10.49 18.95 0.49
N SER A 566 -11.59 18.22 0.41
CA SER A 566 -12.83 18.69 -0.23
C SER A 566 -13.87 19.25 0.72
N GLY A 567 -13.61 19.28 2.04
CA GLY A 567 -14.63 19.62 3.03
C GLY A 567 -15.85 18.69 2.94
N ASN A 568 -17.00 19.08 3.49
CA ASN A 568 -18.26 18.34 3.39
C ASN A 568 -18.82 18.40 1.96
N VAL A 569 -18.51 17.43 1.13
CA VAL A 569 -19.08 17.26 -0.22
C VAL A 569 -20.41 16.52 -0.11
N GLN A 570 -21.52 17.20 -0.22
CA GLN A 570 -22.83 16.56 -0.36
C GLN A 570 -23.02 16.06 -1.79
N LEU A 571 -23.03 14.75 -1.97
CA LEU A 571 -23.25 14.09 -3.24
C LEU A 571 -24.74 13.79 -3.43
N LYS A 572 -25.33 14.26 -4.54
CA LYS A 572 -26.72 13.92 -4.89
C LYS A 572 -26.73 12.58 -5.61
N ALA A 573 -27.59 11.66 -5.19
CA ALA A 573 -27.74 10.30 -5.75
C ALA A 573 -27.90 10.27 -7.28
N LYS A 574 -28.51 11.29 -7.90
CA LYS A 574 -28.62 11.43 -9.36
C LYS A 574 -27.29 11.54 -10.13
N ALA A 575 -26.17 11.87 -9.45
CA ALA A 575 -24.86 11.96 -10.12
C ALA A 575 -24.24 10.57 -10.41
N PHE A 576 -24.78 9.50 -9.81
CA PHE A 576 -24.21 8.16 -9.83
C PHE A 576 -25.03 7.16 -10.68
N SER A 577 -26.08 7.60 -11.34
CA SER A 577 -26.98 6.70 -12.10
C SER A 577 -26.33 6.02 -13.32
N GLN A 578 -25.09 6.36 -13.65
CA GLN A 578 -24.37 5.82 -14.82
C GLN A 578 -23.02 5.17 -14.51
N SER A 579 -22.61 5.10 -13.25
CA SER A 579 -21.30 4.50 -12.91
C SER A 579 -21.33 3.87 -11.52
N LYS A 580 -20.79 2.65 -11.39
CA LYS A 580 -20.52 1.98 -10.12
C LYS A 580 -19.32 2.65 -9.42
N ILE A 581 -19.51 3.85 -8.89
CA ILE A 581 -18.45 4.58 -8.20
C ILE A 581 -18.54 4.29 -6.72
N ILE A 582 -17.46 3.78 -6.14
CA ILE A 582 -17.29 3.58 -4.70
C ILE A 582 -16.79 4.87 -4.10
N LEU A 583 -17.55 5.41 -3.16
CA LEU A 583 -17.15 6.55 -2.36
C LEU A 583 -16.59 6.04 -1.04
N PRO A 584 -15.39 6.43 -0.63
CA PRO A 584 -14.98 6.26 0.75
C PRO A 584 -15.87 7.09 1.65
N ALA A 585 -16.31 6.50 2.76
CA ALA A 585 -17.12 7.15 3.79
C ALA A 585 -16.34 8.26 4.49
#